data_fd254be6f3723a31ce982a279f322964
#
_entry.id   fd254be6f3723a31ce982a279f322964
#
_cell.length_a   1.000
_cell.length_b   1.000
_cell.length_c   1.000
_cell.angle_alpha   90.00
_cell.angle_beta   90.00
_cell.angle_gamma   90.00
#
_symmetry.space_group_name_H-M   'P 1'
#
loop_
_entity.id
_entity.type
_entity.pdbx_description
1 polymer ?
#
loop_
_entity_poly.entity_id
_entity_poly.type
_entity_poly.pdbx_seq_one_letter_code
_entity_poly.pdbx_strand_id
1 'polypeptide(L)'
;FKIIGDEKELWKSGVMQKGDAVKEFNVNLSGIDKVLLLVEECGDGIMYDHADWLNVKFVTRGEITPIPAWPKPVTKEKYILTPKAPETPQINNPMVYGARPGNPFLMAIMATGNRPMMYEASGLPDGLKLNSETGLITGKANAGGDYKVLLKAVNDKGTAEKEITLKIGERIALTPPMGWNSWNCWGLSVDDKKVREAARMMNEKLQAYGWTYVNIDDGWEAAERTEQGELLANEKFPDFKGLSDYIHSLGLKFGIYSSPGPTTCGDFLGSYQHEEIDARTWGEWGVDYLKYDHCGYHAVQENSEEKTIQEPYIVMRKALDKVDRDIVYCVGYGAPNVWNWAKEAGGDLWRTTRDITDEWNVVTAIGCFQDVCAQATAPGNYNDP
;
A
#
# COMPACT_ATOMS: atom_id res chain seq x y z
N PHE A 1 -8.72 28.52 3.47
CA PHE A 1 -8.05 28.59 4.77
C PHE A 1 -8.78 29.56 5.69
N LYS A 2 -8.97 29.18 6.94
CA LYS A 2 -9.56 30.05 7.97
C LYS A 2 -8.78 29.97 9.28
N ILE A 3 -8.76 31.07 10.01
CA ILE A 3 -8.30 31.12 11.41
C ILE A 3 -9.50 31.42 12.25
N ILE A 4 -9.84 30.52 13.17
CA ILE A 4 -10.97 30.63 14.07
C ILE A 4 -10.43 30.74 15.50
N GLY A 5 -10.86 31.78 16.24
CA GLY A 5 -10.54 31.94 17.64
C GLY A 5 -11.81 31.95 18.48
N ASP A 6 -11.93 31.02 19.45
CA ASP A 6 -13.09 30.85 20.32
C ASP A 6 -14.43 30.93 19.57
N GLU A 7 -14.51 30.11 18.48
CA GLU A 7 -15.68 30.00 17.59
C GLU A 7 -15.94 31.19 16.66
N LYS A 8 -15.08 32.21 16.64
CA LYS A 8 -15.18 33.35 15.72
C LYS A 8 -14.17 33.28 14.59
N GLU A 9 -14.61 33.56 13.36
CA GLU A 9 -13.71 33.72 12.22
C GLU A 9 -12.86 34.98 12.42
N LEU A 10 -11.56 34.82 12.56
CA LEU A 10 -10.59 35.90 12.72
C LEU A 10 -9.94 36.32 11.42
N TRP A 11 -9.79 35.36 10.48
CA TRP A 11 -9.20 35.58 9.18
C TRP A 11 -9.61 34.47 8.22
N LYS A 12 -9.68 34.79 6.89
CA LYS A 12 -9.87 33.82 5.81
C LYS A 12 -9.11 34.22 4.55
N SER A 13 -8.64 33.25 3.80
CA SER A 13 -7.97 33.45 2.52
C SER A 13 -8.93 33.77 1.37
N GLY A 14 -10.18 33.38 1.45
CA GLY A 14 -11.04 33.12 0.30
C GLY A 14 -10.66 31.80 -0.37
N VAL A 15 -11.29 31.49 -1.49
CA VAL A 15 -10.95 30.32 -2.31
C VAL A 15 -9.55 30.49 -2.86
N MET A 16 -8.74 29.44 -2.78
CA MET A 16 -7.39 29.37 -3.34
C MET A 16 -7.29 28.19 -4.30
N GLN A 17 -6.55 28.39 -5.40
CA GLN A 17 -6.35 27.38 -6.44
C GLN A 17 -4.85 27.15 -6.71
N LYS A 18 -4.51 26.06 -7.37
CA LYS A 18 -3.14 25.76 -7.79
C LYS A 18 -2.56 26.93 -8.60
N GLY A 19 -1.43 27.45 -8.16
CA GLY A 19 -0.76 28.61 -8.80
C GLY A 19 -1.10 29.97 -8.22
N ASP A 20 -2.02 30.06 -7.25
CA ASP A 20 -2.28 31.31 -6.53
C ASP A 20 -1.07 31.72 -5.69
N ALA A 21 -0.87 33.02 -5.56
CA ALA A 21 0.17 33.55 -4.69
C ALA A 21 -0.11 33.23 -3.22
N VAL A 22 0.97 32.96 -2.46
CA VAL A 22 0.91 32.74 -1.01
C VAL A 22 0.22 33.93 -0.34
N LYS A 23 -0.74 33.65 0.53
CA LYS A 23 -1.41 34.67 1.34
C LYS A 23 -0.82 34.73 2.75
N GLU A 24 -0.25 35.87 3.09
CA GLU A 24 0.26 36.12 4.42
C GLU A 24 -0.88 36.56 5.37
N PHE A 25 -0.73 36.22 6.63
CA PHE A 25 -1.68 36.64 7.68
C PHE A 25 -0.95 37.11 8.94
N ASN A 26 -1.58 38.01 9.62
CA ASN A 26 -1.21 38.46 10.97
C ASN A 26 -2.49 38.72 11.76
N VAL A 27 -2.74 37.93 12.79
CA VAL A 27 -3.99 37.91 13.51
C VAL A 27 -3.73 38.21 14.98
N ASN A 28 -4.48 39.19 15.55
CA ASN A 28 -4.42 39.48 16.96
C ASN A 28 -5.20 38.40 17.74
N LEU A 29 -4.50 37.70 18.62
CA LEU A 29 -5.06 36.64 19.46
C LEU A 29 -5.27 37.06 20.92
N SER A 30 -5.26 38.38 21.23
CA SER A 30 -5.49 38.89 22.59
C SER A 30 -6.88 38.49 23.08
N GLY A 31 -6.93 37.77 24.19
CA GLY A 31 -8.19 37.30 24.79
C GLY A 31 -8.79 36.08 24.10
N ILE A 32 -8.05 35.40 23.25
CA ILE A 32 -8.44 34.15 22.63
C ILE A 32 -7.79 32.98 23.37
N ASP A 33 -8.60 32.08 23.86
CA ASP A 33 -8.13 30.89 24.58
C ASP A 33 -7.81 29.74 23.65
N LYS A 34 -8.51 29.62 22.52
CA LYS A 34 -8.37 28.53 21.58
C LYS A 34 -8.33 29.00 20.12
N VAL A 35 -7.32 28.58 19.37
CA VAL A 35 -7.18 28.90 17.96
C VAL A 35 -7.27 27.60 17.14
N LEU A 36 -8.08 27.61 16.08
CA LEU A 36 -8.20 26.57 15.10
C LEU A 36 -7.70 27.09 13.75
N LEU A 37 -6.76 26.38 13.16
CA LEU A 37 -6.35 26.55 11.77
C LEU A 37 -7.13 25.55 10.92
N LEU A 38 -7.96 26.01 10.03
CA LEU A 38 -8.89 25.20 9.26
C LEU A 38 -8.62 25.34 7.77
N VAL A 39 -8.61 24.22 7.06
CA VAL A 39 -8.72 24.14 5.61
C VAL A 39 -10.08 23.52 5.30
N GLU A 40 -10.85 24.15 4.43
CA GLU A 40 -12.17 23.68 4.02
C GLU A 40 -12.18 23.42 2.52
N GLU A 41 -12.94 22.46 2.10
CA GLU A 41 -13.34 22.31 0.71
C GLU A 41 -14.17 23.52 0.26
N CYS A 42 -14.12 23.84 -1.03
CA CYS A 42 -14.88 24.96 -1.57
C CYS A 42 -16.21 24.54 -2.20
N GLY A 43 -16.72 23.36 -1.88
CA GLY A 43 -18.01 22.82 -2.36
C GLY A 43 -17.89 21.94 -3.60
N ASP A 44 -16.69 21.60 -4.03
CA ASP A 44 -16.38 20.67 -5.14
C ASP A 44 -15.79 19.34 -4.67
N GLY A 45 -15.71 19.13 -3.35
CA GLY A 45 -15.18 17.95 -2.68
C GLY A 45 -13.71 18.09 -2.31
N ILE A 46 -13.20 17.15 -1.52
CA ILE A 46 -11.84 17.17 -0.96
C ILE A 46 -10.76 16.58 -1.90
N MET A 47 -11.14 16.14 -3.10
CA MET A 47 -10.21 15.51 -4.03
C MET A 47 -9.20 16.53 -4.56
N TYR A 48 -7.92 16.24 -4.34
CA TYR A 48 -6.77 17.09 -4.73
C TYR A 48 -6.65 18.42 -3.98
N ASP A 49 -7.35 18.62 -2.87
CA ASP A 49 -7.24 19.80 -2.00
C ASP A 49 -6.00 19.75 -1.10
N HIS A 50 -4.82 19.57 -1.72
CA HIS A 50 -3.55 19.63 -1.01
C HIS A 50 -3.21 21.06 -0.64
N ALA A 51 -3.30 21.38 0.63
CA ALA A 51 -3.10 22.74 1.12
C ALA A 51 -2.33 22.76 2.45
N ASP A 52 -1.34 23.66 2.53
CA ASP A 52 -0.45 23.74 3.67
C ASP A 52 -0.45 25.09 4.35
N TRP A 53 -0.33 25.09 5.69
CA TRP A 53 0.00 26.23 6.49
C TRP A 53 1.53 26.34 6.65
N LEU A 54 2.15 27.37 6.05
CA LEU A 54 3.60 27.54 6.07
C LEU A 54 4.05 28.55 7.14
N ASN A 55 5.13 28.25 7.84
CA ASN A 55 5.78 29.15 8.78
C ASN A 55 4.86 29.76 9.86
N VAL A 56 3.86 29.03 10.31
CA VAL A 56 2.96 29.49 11.39
C VAL A 56 3.78 29.74 12.66
N LYS A 57 3.66 30.97 13.19
CA LYS A 57 4.36 31.38 14.42
C LYS A 57 3.37 32.03 15.37
N PHE A 58 3.43 31.67 16.63
CA PHE A 58 2.74 32.36 17.72
C PHE A 58 3.71 33.29 18.43
N VAL A 59 3.34 34.57 18.54
CA VAL A 59 4.08 35.55 19.33
C VAL A 59 3.32 35.77 20.64
N THR A 60 3.91 35.28 21.72
CA THR A 60 3.30 35.39 23.06
C THR A 60 4.01 36.46 23.90
N ARG A 61 3.27 37.08 24.83
CA ARG A 61 3.84 37.96 25.84
C ARG A 61 3.95 37.19 27.17
N GLY A 62 5.15 37.18 27.75
CA GLY A 62 5.44 36.43 28.99
C GLY A 62 5.78 34.95 28.72
N GLU A 63 5.70 34.14 29.74
CA GLU A 63 6.05 32.70 29.70
C GLU A 63 4.93 31.77 29.20
N ILE A 64 4.04 32.28 28.34
CA ILE A 64 2.94 31.50 27.79
C ILE A 64 3.47 30.69 26.61
N THR A 65 3.40 29.38 26.71
CA THR A 65 3.68 28.46 25.59
C THR A 65 2.36 27.90 25.05
N PRO A 66 2.01 28.17 23.78
CA PRO A 66 0.84 27.53 23.16
C PRO A 66 1.00 26.00 23.18
N ILE A 67 -0.04 25.32 23.64
CA ILE A 67 -0.09 23.85 23.59
C ILE A 67 -1.08 23.40 22.52
N PRO A 68 -0.77 22.34 21.74
CA PRO A 68 -1.72 21.79 20.81
C PRO A 68 -2.99 21.33 21.54
N ALA A 69 -4.13 21.84 21.11
CA ALA A 69 -5.42 21.32 21.58
C ALA A 69 -5.81 20.00 20.93
N TRP A 70 -5.04 19.58 19.95
CA TRP A 70 -5.21 18.34 19.23
C TRP A 70 -3.90 17.53 19.19
N PRO A 71 -3.96 16.19 19.31
CA PRO A 71 -5.19 15.44 19.57
C PRO A 71 -5.70 15.71 21.01
N LYS A 72 -7.02 15.66 21.18
CA LYS A 72 -7.60 15.62 22.54
C LYS A 72 -6.88 14.54 23.32
N PRO A 73 -6.59 14.71 24.63
CA PRO A 73 -6.02 13.66 25.45
C PRO A 73 -6.85 12.39 25.22
N VAL A 74 -6.20 11.31 24.79
CA VAL A 74 -6.86 10.01 24.64
C VAL A 74 -7.34 9.66 26.05
N THR A 75 -8.63 9.77 26.29
CA THR A 75 -9.23 9.22 27.52
C THR A 75 -8.90 7.74 27.47
N LYS A 76 -8.22 7.22 28.49
CA LYS A 76 -7.96 5.78 28.57
C LYS A 76 -9.27 5.07 28.31
N GLU A 77 -9.33 4.32 27.20
CA GLU A 77 -10.51 3.57 26.85
C GLU A 77 -10.86 2.67 28.02
N LYS A 78 -12.12 2.71 28.43
CA LYS A 78 -12.63 1.90 29.52
C LYS A 78 -12.68 0.42 29.14
N TYR A 79 -12.68 0.14 27.85
CA TYR A 79 -12.76 -1.23 27.29
C TYR A 79 -11.64 -1.44 26.27
N ILE A 80 -10.95 -2.55 26.43
CA ILE A 80 -10.01 -3.07 25.42
C ILE A 80 -10.81 -4.03 24.54
N LEU A 81 -11.11 -3.60 23.31
CA LEU A 81 -11.87 -4.41 22.34
C LEU A 81 -11.05 -5.58 21.80
N THR A 82 -9.73 -5.39 21.66
CA THR A 82 -8.80 -6.42 21.22
C THR A 82 -7.88 -6.80 22.38
N PRO A 83 -7.95 -8.03 22.88
CA PRO A 83 -7.05 -8.48 23.95
C PRO A 83 -5.59 -8.46 23.46
N LYS A 84 -4.67 -8.19 24.37
CA LYS A 84 -3.24 -8.32 24.10
C LYS A 84 -2.93 -9.75 23.66
N ALA A 85 -2.06 -9.91 22.67
CA ALA A 85 -1.59 -11.22 22.25
C ALA A 85 -0.99 -11.99 23.44
N PRO A 86 -1.22 -13.31 23.55
CA PRO A 86 -0.66 -14.13 24.62
C PRO A 86 0.88 -14.12 24.54
N GLU A 87 1.53 -14.38 25.68
CA GLU A 87 2.99 -14.50 25.74
C GLU A 87 3.50 -15.75 25.03
N THR A 88 2.68 -16.81 24.98
CA THR A 88 2.95 -18.02 24.21
C THR A 88 2.90 -17.75 22.72
N PRO A 89 3.67 -18.47 21.88
CA PRO A 89 3.60 -18.32 20.44
C PRO A 89 2.19 -18.61 19.88
N GLN A 90 1.80 -17.84 18.84
CA GLN A 90 0.63 -18.13 18.01
C GLN A 90 0.97 -17.82 16.55
N ILE A 91 0.87 -18.83 15.67
CA ILE A 91 1.19 -18.68 14.22
C ILE A 91 -0.03 -18.18 13.47
N ASN A 92 0.12 -17.04 12.80
CA ASN A 92 -0.94 -16.31 12.10
C ASN A 92 -0.85 -16.41 10.56
N ASN A 93 0.06 -17.23 10.02
CA ASN A 93 0.13 -17.48 8.58
C ASN A 93 -1.22 -17.96 8.03
N PRO A 94 -1.58 -17.59 6.76
CA PRO A 94 -2.74 -18.16 6.10
C PRO A 94 -2.59 -19.69 5.93
N MET A 95 -3.73 -20.39 5.77
CA MET A 95 -3.74 -21.85 5.57
C MET A 95 -3.18 -22.28 4.21
N VAL A 96 -3.11 -21.37 3.26
CA VAL A 96 -2.60 -21.61 1.91
C VAL A 96 -1.76 -20.45 1.43
N TYR A 97 -0.69 -20.76 0.72
CA TYR A 97 0.18 -19.77 0.09
C TYR A 97 0.55 -20.23 -1.31
N GLY A 98 0.47 -19.33 -2.31
CA GLY A 98 0.75 -19.63 -3.70
C GLY A 98 2.07 -19.02 -4.17
N ALA A 99 2.79 -19.73 -5.04
CA ALA A 99 3.96 -19.22 -5.74
C ALA A 99 4.15 -19.95 -7.07
N ARG A 100 4.76 -19.28 -8.07
CA ARG A 100 5.13 -19.94 -9.33
C ARG A 100 6.43 -20.72 -9.19
N PRO A 101 6.56 -21.87 -9.89
CA PRO A 101 7.80 -22.66 -9.85
C PRO A 101 8.97 -21.87 -10.44
N GLY A 102 10.15 -21.98 -9.82
CA GLY A 102 11.38 -21.33 -10.26
C GLY A 102 11.53 -19.85 -9.89
N ASN A 103 10.46 -19.19 -9.43
CA ASN A 103 10.51 -17.79 -9.02
C ASN A 103 11.11 -17.62 -7.62
N PRO A 104 11.69 -16.44 -7.31
CA PRO A 104 12.11 -16.11 -5.96
C PRO A 104 10.94 -16.19 -4.98
N PHE A 105 11.15 -16.93 -3.90
CA PHE A 105 10.15 -17.14 -2.84
C PHE A 105 10.56 -16.39 -1.59
N LEU A 106 9.61 -15.72 -0.97
CA LEU A 106 9.75 -15.07 0.33
C LEU A 106 8.46 -15.21 1.13
N MET A 107 8.55 -15.84 2.29
CA MET A 107 7.46 -15.91 3.28
C MET A 107 8.06 -15.87 4.68
N ALA A 108 7.50 -15.04 5.57
CA ALA A 108 7.81 -15.07 6.99
C ALA A 108 6.89 -16.04 7.72
N ILE A 109 7.38 -16.73 8.74
CA ILE A 109 6.54 -17.36 9.74
C ILE A 109 6.03 -16.25 10.66
N MET A 110 4.78 -15.86 10.47
CA MET A 110 4.13 -14.76 11.17
C MET A 110 3.61 -15.26 12.50
N ALA A 111 4.29 -14.92 13.60
CA ALA A 111 3.90 -15.39 14.92
C ALA A 111 3.90 -14.26 15.95
N THR A 112 2.83 -14.16 16.72
CA THR A 112 2.74 -13.36 17.94
C THR A 112 3.28 -14.15 19.13
N GLY A 113 3.64 -13.50 20.22
CA GLY A 113 4.24 -14.07 21.43
C GLY A 113 5.48 -13.30 21.86
N ASN A 114 5.99 -13.63 23.05
CA ASN A 114 7.20 -13.01 23.57
C ASN A 114 8.44 -13.35 22.72
N ARG A 115 9.34 -12.38 22.60
CA ARG A 115 10.63 -12.56 21.95
C ARG A 115 11.73 -12.80 23.02
N PRO A 116 12.85 -13.52 22.72
CA PRO A 116 13.18 -14.12 21.42
C PRO A 116 12.31 -15.35 21.09
N MET A 117 12.21 -15.65 19.79
CA MET A 117 11.44 -16.79 19.28
C MET A 117 12.30 -17.53 18.23
N MET A 118 12.24 -18.86 18.26
CA MET A 118 12.89 -19.73 17.28
C MET A 118 11.82 -20.39 16.40
N TYR A 119 12.19 -20.69 15.16
CA TYR A 119 11.28 -21.21 14.16
C TYR A 119 11.80 -22.51 13.54
N GLU A 120 10.86 -23.40 13.23
CA GLU A 120 11.11 -24.65 12.51
C GLU A 120 10.08 -24.79 11.39
N ALA A 121 10.43 -25.48 10.32
CA ALA A 121 9.50 -25.88 9.26
C ALA A 121 9.89 -27.26 8.74
N SER A 122 8.90 -28.12 8.53
CA SER A 122 9.08 -29.42 7.92
C SER A 122 8.14 -29.58 6.71
N GLY A 123 8.55 -30.35 5.70
CA GLY A 123 7.76 -30.52 4.48
C GLY A 123 7.92 -29.39 3.46
N LEU A 124 8.93 -28.53 3.60
CA LEU A 124 9.25 -27.52 2.58
C LEU A 124 9.62 -28.21 1.26
N PRO A 125 9.16 -27.67 0.11
CA PRO A 125 9.63 -28.14 -1.19
C PRO A 125 11.13 -27.92 -1.36
N ASP A 126 11.76 -28.76 -2.17
CA ASP A 126 13.18 -28.64 -2.50
C ASP A 126 13.48 -27.25 -3.08
N GLY A 127 14.60 -26.67 -2.62
CA GLY A 127 15.04 -25.33 -2.99
C GLY A 127 14.59 -24.20 -2.04
N LEU A 128 13.64 -24.47 -1.14
CA LEU A 128 13.27 -23.53 -0.06
C LEU A 128 14.03 -23.85 1.22
N LYS A 129 14.42 -22.79 1.94
CA LYS A 129 15.15 -22.86 3.21
C LYS A 129 14.57 -21.91 4.23
N LEU A 130 14.48 -22.37 5.49
CA LEU A 130 14.11 -21.55 6.63
C LEU A 130 15.36 -21.02 7.34
N ASN A 131 15.34 -19.74 7.68
CA ASN A 131 16.20 -19.18 8.70
C ASN A 131 15.48 -19.33 10.06
N SER A 132 16.03 -20.13 10.96
CA SER A 132 15.40 -20.47 12.25
C SER A 132 15.34 -19.32 13.24
N GLU A 133 16.16 -18.27 13.09
CA GLU A 133 16.17 -17.10 13.98
C GLU A 133 15.18 -16.03 13.53
N THR A 134 15.09 -15.81 12.22
CA THR A 134 14.22 -14.77 11.65
C THR A 134 12.84 -15.28 11.26
N GLY A 135 12.69 -16.59 11.07
CA GLY A 135 11.46 -17.20 10.57
C GLY A 135 11.23 -17.00 9.07
N LEU A 136 12.24 -16.52 8.33
CA LEU A 136 12.13 -16.28 6.90
C LEU A 136 12.36 -17.57 6.10
N ILE A 137 11.42 -17.91 5.23
CA ILE A 137 11.51 -18.98 4.25
C ILE A 137 11.80 -18.33 2.90
N THR A 138 12.96 -18.68 2.32
CA THR A 138 13.44 -18.12 1.05
C THR A 138 13.98 -19.20 0.13
N GLY A 139 14.20 -18.86 -1.14
CA GLY A 139 14.76 -19.77 -2.15
C GLY A 139 13.94 -19.79 -3.42
N LYS A 140 13.95 -20.93 -4.14
CA LYS A 140 13.16 -21.17 -5.34
C LYS A 140 12.64 -22.62 -5.31
N ALA A 141 11.33 -22.80 -5.33
CA ALA A 141 10.72 -24.11 -5.49
C ALA A 141 10.57 -24.42 -6.98
N ASN A 142 11.32 -25.38 -7.50
CA ASN A 142 11.36 -25.66 -8.94
C ASN A 142 10.26 -26.64 -9.42
N ALA A 143 9.75 -27.48 -8.51
CA ALA A 143 8.73 -28.46 -8.84
C ALA A 143 7.33 -27.95 -8.45
N GLY A 144 6.40 -27.99 -9.40
CA GLY A 144 4.98 -27.71 -9.10
C GLY A 144 4.36 -28.79 -8.21
N GLY A 145 3.35 -28.39 -7.42
CA GLY A 145 2.61 -29.30 -6.55
C GLY A 145 2.06 -28.63 -5.29
N ASP A 146 1.30 -29.39 -4.54
CA ASP A 146 0.76 -29.01 -3.24
C ASP A 146 1.60 -29.62 -2.11
N TYR A 147 2.28 -28.80 -1.33
CA TYR A 147 3.17 -29.22 -0.26
C TYR A 147 2.55 -28.90 1.11
N LYS A 148 2.39 -29.94 1.94
CA LYS A 148 1.99 -29.76 3.33
C LYS A 148 3.20 -29.39 4.17
N VAL A 149 3.19 -28.18 4.72
CA VAL A 149 4.28 -27.65 5.53
C VAL A 149 3.82 -27.43 6.95
N LEU A 150 4.47 -28.09 7.90
CA LEU A 150 4.26 -27.84 9.32
C LEU A 150 5.21 -26.73 9.76
N LEU A 151 4.65 -25.58 10.12
CA LEU A 151 5.35 -24.45 10.72
C LEU A 151 5.33 -24.59 12.25
N LYS A 152 6.43 -24.22 12.89
CA LYS A 152 6.54 -24.23 14.35
C LYS A 152 7.23 -22.97 14.84
N ALA A 153 6.75 -22.41 15.94
CA ALA A 153 7.33 -21.25 16.62
C ALA A 153 7.48 -21.58 18.11
N VAL A 154 8.65 -21.31 18.69
CA VAL A 154 9.01 -21.68 20.06
C VAL A 154 9.58 -20.48 20.79
N ASN A 155 9.13 -20.22 22.01
CA ASN A 155 9.76 -19.30 22.97
C ASN A 155 9.83 -19.90 24.38
N ASP A 156 10.24 -19.13 25.37
CA ASP A 156 10.35 -19.56 26.78
C ASP A 156 8.98 -19.88 27.45
N LYS A 157 7.88 -19.50 26.84
CA LYS A 157 6.50 -19.69 27.33
C LYS A 157 5.80 -20.88 26.68
N GLY A 158 6.31 -21.41 25.56
CA GLY A 158 5.70 -22.56 24.91
C GLY A 158 6.01 -22.67 23.43
N THR A 159 5.18 -23.48 22.78
CA THR A 159 5.31 -23.82 21.36
C THR A 159 3.96 -23.69 20.67
N ALA A 160 3.96 -23.22 19.44
CA ALA A 160 2.82 -23.27 18.53
C ALA A 160 3.21 -24.01 17.25
N GLU A 161 2.27 -24.78 16.72
CA GLU A 161 2.41 -25.47 15.43
C GLU A 161 1.21 -25.17 14.53
N LYS A 162 1.45 -25.07 13.22
CA LYS A 162 0.41 -24.85 12.23
C LYS A 162 0.78 -25.51 10.92
N GLU A 163 -0.09 -26.40 10.42
CA GLU A 163 0.05 -26.92 9.05
C GLU A 163 -0.54 -25.90 8.07
N ILE A 164 0.22 -25.62 7.01
CA ILE A 164 -0.22 -24.83 5.86
C ILE A 164 0.01 -25.62 4.58
N THR A 165 -0.61 -25.19 3.49
CA THR A 165 -0.34 -25.74 2.16
C THR A 165 0.39 -24.69 1.31
N LEU A 166 1.61 -25.02 0.86
CA LEU A 166 2.27 -24.25 -0.21
C LEU A 166 1.85 -24.85 -1.55
N LYS A 167 1.19 -24.06 -2.38
CA LYS A 167 0.80 -24.42 -3.74
C LYS A 167 1.79 -23.80 -4.72
N ILE A 168 2.66 -24.63 -5.28
CA ILE A 168 3.59 -24.21 -6.32
C ILE A 168 2.94 -24.47 -7.68
N GLY A 169 2.52 -23.39 -8.36
CA GLY A 169 1.73 -23.45 -9.58
C GLY A 169 1.49 -22.08 -10.19
N GLU A 170 0.50 -21.97 -11.06
CA GLU A 170 0.24 -20.73 -11.82
C GLU A 170 -0.30 -19.57 -10.97
N ARG A 171 -1.03 -19.87 -9.88
CA ARG A 171 -1.70 -18.86 -9.06
C ARG A 171 -0.88 -18.49 -7.82
N ILE A 172 -0.72 -17.20 -7.60
CA ILE A 172 0.14 -16.64 -6.54
C ILE A 172 -0.65 -16.05 -5.37
N ALA A 173 -1.64 -15.23 -5.60
CA ALA A 173 -2.42 -14.57 -4.56
C ALA A 173 -3.57 -15.46 -4.06
N LEU A 174 -3.27 -16.56 -3.38
CA LEU A 174 -4.30 -17.51 -2.90
C LEU A 174 -5.05 -17.04 -1.65
N THR A 175 -4.59 -15.97 -1.02
CA THR A 175 -5.29 -15.19 0.01
C THR A 175 -5.16 -13.72 -0.30
N PRO A 176 -6.13 -12.87 0.12
CA PRO A 176 -6.01 -11.43 -0.10
C PRO A 176 -4.70 -10.90 0.50
N PRO A 177 -3.89 -10.14 -0.24
CA PRO A 177 -2.71 -9.50 0.31
C PRO A 177 -3.12 -8.46 1.35
N MET A 178 -2.39 -8.40 2.45
CA MET A 178 -2.56 -7.40 3.51
C MET A 178 -1.33 -6.51 3.54
N GLY A 179 -1.53 -5.21 3.48
CA GLY A 179 -0.42 -4.28 3.41
C GLY A 179 -0.80 -2.83 3.65
N TRP A 180 0.14 -1.96 3.37
CA TRP A 180 0.03 -0.53 3.49
C TRP A 180 0.42 0.12 2.16
N ASN A 181 -0.25 1.22 1.84
CA ASN A 181 0.00 2.04 0.66
C ASN A 181 0.30 3.48 1.09
N SER A 182 1.22 4.15 0.41
CA SER A 182 1.73 5.45 0.80
C SER A 182 0.78 6.62 0.52
N TRP A 183 -0.23 6.46 -0.35
CA TRP A 183 -1.00 7.58 -0.89
C TRP A 183 -1.69 8.41 0.19
N ASN A 184 -2.54 7.80 0.99
CA ASN A 184 -3.32 8.51 2.01
C ASN A 184 -2.48 9.10 3.15
N CYS A 185 -1.21 8.67 3.29
CA CYS A 185 -0.29 9.20 4.29
C CYS A 185 0.52 10.38 3.78
N TRP A 186 1.04 10.28 2.54
CA TRP A 186 2.05 11.22 2.05
C TRP A 186 1.82 11.72 0.63
N GLY A 187 0.87 11.16 -0.14
CA GLY A 187 0.67 11.51 -1.54
C GLY A 187 2.00 11.58 -2.29
N LEU A 188 2.18 12.60 -3.08
CA LEU A 188 3.40 12.83 -3.87
C LEU A 188 4.64 13.21 -3.03
N SER A 189 4.50 13.43 -1.71
CA SER A 189 5.64 13.72 -0.84
C SER A 189 6.37 12.47 -0.33
N VAL A 190 5.96 11.27 -0.78
CA VAL A 190 6.61 10.00 -0.45
C VAL A 190 8.09 10.01 -0.86
N ASP A 191 8.96 9.41 -0.04
CA ASP A 191 10.39 9.28 -0.28
C ASP A 191 10.96 7.98 0.33
N ASP A 192 12.20 7.62 -0.03
CA ASP A 192 12.90 6.41 0.44
C ASP A 192 12.91 6.31 1.97
N LYS A 193 13.18 7.41 2.67
CA LYS A 193 13.26 7.43 4.14
C LYS A 193 11.92 7.10 4.79
N LYS A 194 10.83 7.68 4.30
CA LYS A 194 9.46 7.42 4.79
C LYS A 194 9.05 5.98 4.57
N VAL A 195 9.37 5.42 3.40
CA VAL A 195 9.05 4.03 3.08
C VAL A 195 9.86 3.05 3.93
N ARG A 196 11.16 3.29 4.14
CA ARG A 196 11.97 2.46 5.06
C ARG A 196 11.42 2.50 6.48
N GLU A 197 11.00 3.66 6.96
CA GLU A 197 10.40 3.77 8.30
C GLU A 197 9.05 3.05 8.38
N ALA A 198 8.19 3.17 7.37
CA ALA A 198 6.93 2.42 7.29
C ALA A 198 7.19 0.90 7.29
N ALA A 199 8.17 0.43 6.51
CA ALA A 199 8.54 -0.99 6.49
C ALA A 199 9.04 -1.46 7.86
N ARG A 200 9.89 -0.68 8.53
CA ARG A 200 10.36 -0.97 9.89
C ARG A 200 9.18 -1.08 10.86
N MET A 201 8.27 -0.11 10.85
CA MET A 201 7.10 -0.11 11.73
C MET A 201 6.15 -1.26 11.41
N MET A 202 5.96 -1.60 10.13
CA MET A 202 5.16 -2.77 9.74
C MET A 202 5.78 -4.07 10.26
N ASN A 203 7.08 -4.25 10.09
CA ASN A 203 7.77 -5.43 10.63
C ASN A 203 7.61 -5.54 12.15
N GLU A 204 7.80 -4.45 12.89
CA GLU A 204 7.74 -4.45 14.34
C GLU A 204 6.32 -4.61 14.92
N LYS A 205 5.30 -4.10 14.24
CA LYS A 205 3.95 -3.97 14.81
C LYS A 205 2.90 -4.86 14.16
N LEU A 206 3.01 -5.11 12.86
CA LEU A 206 1.92 -5.67 12.08
C LEU A 206 2.25 -7.00 11.37
N GLN A 207 3.52 -7.26 11.04
CA GLN A 207 3.92 -8.49 10.33
C GLN A 207 3.50 -9.76 11.07
N ALA A 208 3.65 -9.79 12.39
CA ALA A 208 3.23 -10.94 13.20
C ALA A 208 1.73 -11.27 13.08
N TYR A 209 0.92 -10.33 12.60
CA TYR A 209 -0.52 -10.46 12.39
C TYR A 209 -0.91 -10.70 10.93
N GLY A 210 0.08 -10.74 10.00
CA GLY A 210 -0.18 -11.05 8.59
C GLY A 210 -0.04 -9.89 7.62
N TRP A 211 0.31 -8.69 8.07
CA TRP A 211 0.53 -7.54 7.22
C TRP A 211 1.93 -7.59 6.62
N THR A 212 2.03 -7.77 5.30
CA THR A 212 3.29 -8.10 4.66
C THR A 212 3.66 -7.22 3.47
N TYR A 213 2.73 -6.47 2.88
CA TYR A 213 3.02 -5.64 1.71
C TYR A 213 3.26 -4.18 2.09
N VAL A 214 4.35 -3.60 1.58
CA VAL A 214 4.68 -2.17 1.68
C VAL A 214 4.68 -1.60 0.27
N ASN A 215 3.67 -0.80 -0.05
CA ASN A 215 3.45 -0.30 -1.40
C ASN A 215 3.74 1.20 -1.48
N ILE A 216 4.54 1.58 -2.47
CA ILE A 216 4.70 2.97 -2.88
C ILE A 216 3.63 3.25 -3.93
N ASP A 217 2.82 4.28 -3.70
CA ASP A 217 1.88 4.81 -4.67
C ASP A 217 2.58 5.76 -5.64
N ASP A 218 1.85 6.57 -6.38
CA ASP A 218 2.32 7.53 -7.38
C ASP A 218 3.40 8.49 -6.85
N GLY A 219 4.28 8.94 -7.72
CA GLY A 219 5.30 9.96 -7.43
C GLY A 219 6.70 9.44 -7.16
N TRP A 220 6.99 8.18 -7.48
CA TRP A 220 8.34 7.61 -7.45
C TRP A 220 9.05 7.69 -8.81
N GLU A 221 8.33 7.85 -9.88
CA GLU A 221 8.81 7.79 -11.27
C GLU A 221 9.67 9.00 -11.62
N ALA A 222 10.70 8.78 -12.44
CA ALA A 222 11.49 9.85 -13.03
C ALA A 222 10.69 10.64 -14.07
N ALA A 223 11.14 11.86 -14.37
CA ALA A 223 10.48 12.73 -15.35
C ALA A 223 10.70 12.27 -16.80
N GLU A 224 11.75 11.51 -17.08
CA GLU A 224 12.12 11.05 -18.41
C GLU A 224 12.57 9.58 -18.36
N ARG A 225 12.35 8.85 -19.45
CA ARG A 225 12.90 7.52 -19.66
C ARG A 225 14.35 7.61 -20.14
N THR A 226 15.10 6.53 -19.91
CA THR A 226 16.44 6.38 -20.51
C THR A 226 16.35 6.29 -22.06
N GLU A 227 17.48 6.41 -22.74
CA GLU A 227 17.55 6.18 -24.20
C GLU A 227 17.09 4.76 -24.61
N GLN A 228 17.14 3.79 -23.68
CA GLN A 228 16.66 2.43 -23.86
C GLN A 228 15.18 2.26 -23.54
N GLY A 229 14.49 3.34 -23.13
CA GLY A 229 13.08 3.35 -22.79
C GLY A 229 12.77 2.93 -21.34
N GLU A 230 13.77 2.72 -20.50
CA GLU A 230 13.59 2.32 -19.10
C GLU A 230 13.07 3.48 -18.25
N LEU A 231 12.07 3.22 -17.42
CA LEU A 231 11.61 4.14 -16.39
C LEU A 231 12.42 3.91 -15.12
N LEU A 232 13.12 4.94 -14.69
CA LEU A 232 13.88 4.94 -13.45
C LEU A 232 13.08 5.59 -12.30
N ALA A 233 13.55 5.39 -11.08
CA ALA A 233 13.04 6.13 -9.94
C ALA A 233 13.63 7.56 -9.93
N ASN A 234 12.90 8.51 -9.36
CA ASN A 234 13.34 9.91 -9.25
C ASN A 234 14.31 10.09 -8.06
N GLU A 235 14.76 11.34 -7.86
CA GLU A 235 15.75 11.70 -6.83
C GLU A 235 15.30 11.45 -5.38
N LYS A 236 14.00 11.29 -5.13
CA LYS A 236 13.48 10.91 -3.80
C LYS A 236 13.79 9.45 -3.45
N PHE A 237 14.13 8.65 -4.45
CA PHE A 237 14.43 7.22 -4.32
C PHE A 237 15.77 6.88 -5.00
N PRO A 238 16.90 7.30 -4.42
CA PRO A 238 18.21 7.21 -5.08
C PRO A 238 18.72 5.77 -5.26
N ASP A 239 18.20 4.82 -4.51
CA ASP A 239 18.51 3.39 -4.62
C ASP A 239 17.25 2.54 -4.44
N PHE A 240 16.45 2.46 -5.51
CA PHE A 240 15.15 1.78 -5.48
C PHE A 240 15.31 0.26 -5.29
N LYS A 241 16.33 -0.33 -5.87
CA LYS A 241 16.66 -1.75 -5.68
C LYS A 241 17.07 -2.02 -4.22
N GLY A 242 17.93 -1.18 -3.65
CA GLY A 242 18.35 -1.30 -2.25
C GLY A 242 17.19 -1.05 -1.27
N LEU A 243 16.18 -0.25 -1.64
CA LEU A 243 14.95 -0.12 -0.87
C LEU A 243 14.16 -1.43 -0.86
N SER A 244 13.97 -2.04 -2.03
CA SER A 244 13.33 -3.35 -2.17
C SER A 244 14.06 -4.43 -1.36
N ASP A 245 15.39 -4.51 -1.47
CA ASP A 245 16.22 -5.47 -0.73
C ASP A 245 16.10 -5.28 0.79
N TYR A 246 16.03 -4.03 1.26
CA TYR A 246 15.79 -3.73 2.66
C TYR A 246 14.41 -4.24 3.12
N ILE A 247 13.35 -3.97 2.36
CA ILE A 247 11.99 -4.44 2.67
C ILE A 247 11.96 -5.98 2.72
N HIS A 248 12.59 -6.66 1.76
CA HIS A 248 12.69 -8.13 1.73
C HIS A 248 13.50 -8.68 2.92
N SER A 249 14.54 -7.98 3.36
CA SER A 249 15.34 -8.39 4.53
C SER A 249 14.53 -8.42 5.83
N LEU A 250 13.45 -7.63 5.89
CA LEU A 250 12.47 -7.65 6.98
C LEU A 250 11.41 -8.75 6.82
N GLY A 251 11.45 -9.53 5.73
CA GLY A 251 10.42 -10.53 5.41
C GLY A 251 9.12 -9.93 4.91
N LEU A 252 9.16 -8.69 4.45
CA LEU A 252 8.05 -7.96 3.84
C LEU A 252 8.17 -8.00 2.31
N LYS A 253 7.10 -7.66 1.63
CA LYS A 253 7.00 -7.60 0.16
C LYS A 253 6.90 -6.16 -0.29
N PHE A 254 7.52 -5.87 -1.42
CA PHE A 254 7.62 -4.53 -1.99
C PHE A 254 6.64 -4.34 -3.15
N GLY A 255 5.79 -3.33 -3.07
CA GLY A 255 4.85 -2.98 -4.11
C GLY A 255 5.06 -1.56 -4.65
N ILE A 256 4.60 -1.37 -5.88
CA ILE A 256 4.64 -0.09 -6.59
C ILE A 256 3.32 0.23 -7.25
N TYR A 257 3.21 1.45 -7.74
CA TYR A 257 2.13 1.98 -8.55
C TYR A 257 2.60 2.28 -9.96
N SER A 258 1.72 2.16 -10.93
CA SER A 258 1.85 2.71 -12.28
C SER A 258 0.49 2.87 -12.95
N SER A 259 0.47 3.32 -14.20
CA SER A 259 -0.75 3.53 -14.99
C SER A 259 -0.52 3.17 -16.46
N PRO A 260 -1.55 2.71 -17.18
CA PRO A 260 -1.45 2.36 -18.60
C PRO A 260 -1.34 3.56 -19.54
N GLY A 261 -1.61 4.77 -19.06
CA GLY A 261 -1.53 5.97 -19.87
C GLY A 261 -0.10 6.45 -20.12
N PRO A 262 0.08 7.48 -20.94
CA PRO A 262 1.36 8.21 -21.03
C PRO A 262 1.79 8.82 -19.69
N THR A 263 0.81 9.19 -18.87
CA THR A 263 1.05 9.75 -17.53
C THR A 263 0.22 9.05 -16.46
N THR A 264 0.72 9.12 -15.21
CA THR A 264 0.01 8.71 -14.00
C THR A 264 -1.00 9.78 -13.55
N CYS A 265 -1.72 9.53 -12.45
CA CYS A 265 -2.62 10.53 -11.85
C CYS A 265 -1.88 11.76 -11.30
N GLY A 266 -0.65 11.60 -10.86
CA GLY A 266 0.23 12.68 -10.40
C GLY A 266 1.05 13.35 -11.49
N ASP A 267 0.71 13.13 -12.77
CA ASP A 267 1.41 13.66 -13.95
C ASP A 267 2.86 13.15 -14.11
N PHE A 268 3.22 12.01 -13.52
CA PHE A 268 4.47 11.30 -13.77
C PHE A 268 4.36 10.38 -15.00
N LEU A 269 5.46 9.76 -15.41
CA LEU A 269 5.45 8.85 -16.56
C LEU A 269 4.70 7.54 -16.25
N GLY A 270 3.72 7.21 -17.10
CA GLY A 270 3.05 5.91 -17.10
C GLY A 270 3.74 4.89 -18.02
N SER A 271 3.13 3.71 -18.15
CA SER A 271 3.71 2.56 -18.87
C SER A 271 3.32 2.46 -20.34
N TYR A 272 2.54 3.41 -20.88
CA TYR A 272 2.02 3.35 -22.25
C TYR A 272 3.11 3.03 -23.27
N GLN A 273 2.94 1.91 -24.02
CA GLN A 273 3.89 1.39 -25.01
C GLN A 273 5.26 0.94 -24.44
N HIS A 274 5.40 0.81 -23.11
CA HIS A 274 6.64 0.38 -22.45
C HIS A 274 6.42 -0.75 -21.46
N GLU A 275 5.26 -1.38 -21.46
CA GLU A 275 4.82 -2.35 -20.45
C GLU A 275 5.81 -3.52 -20.27
N GLU A 276 6.41 -4.01 -21.37
CA GLU A 276 7.38 -5.11 -21.30
C GLU A 276 8.72 -4.68 -20.67
N ILE A 277 9.17 -3.47 -20.98
CA ILE A 277 10.42 -2.92 -20.42
C ILE A 277 10.20 -2.67 -18.93
N ASP A 278 9.08 -2.03 -18.58
CA ASP A 278 8.73 -1.69 -17.21
C ASP A 278 8.59 -2.96 -16.35
N ALA A 279 7.82 -3.94 -16.81
CA ALA A 279 7.63 -5.20 -16.09
C ALA A 279 8.97 -5.92 -15.82
N ARG A 280 9.89 -5.95 -16.81
CA ARG A 280 11.22 -6.52 -16.64
C ARG A 280 12.01 -5.75 -15.58
N THR A 281 12.08 -4.44 -15.69
CA THR A 281 12.78 -3.57 -14.75
C THR A 281 12.26 -3.75 -13.31
N TRP A 282 10.94 -3.79 -13.13
CA TRP A 282 10.32 -4.03 -11.83
C TRP A 282 10.63 -5.42 -11.27
N GLY A 283 10.68 -6.44 -12.14
CA GLY A 283 11.12 -7.77 -11.74
C GLY A 283 12.56 -7.80 -11.24
N GLU A 284 13.47 -7.11 -11.92
CA GLU A 284 14.89 -6.95 -11.54
C GLU A 284 15.04 -6.17 -10.24
N TRP A 285 14.22 -5.17 -10.00
CA TRP A 285 14.17 -4.43 -8.73
C TRP A 285 13.59 -5.23 -7.58
N GLY A 286 12.90 -6.31 -7.85
CA GLY A 286 12.30 -7.15 -6.81
C GLY A 286 10.89 -6.74 -6.42
N VAL A 287 10.13 -6.13 -7.31
CA VAL A 287 8.72 -5.78 -7.04
C VAL A 287 7.87 -7.04 -6.89
N ASP A 288 7.00 -7.06 -5.88
CA ASP A 288 6.09 -8.16 -5.55
C ASP A 288 4.60 -7.81 -5.76
N TYR A 289 4.29 -6.54 -5.98
CA TYR A 289 2.91 -6.06 -6.13
C TYR A 289 2.89 -4.83 -7.04
N LEU A 290 1.93 -4.81 -7.96
CA LEU A 290 1.68 -3.69 -8.86
C LEU A 290 0.24 -3.21 -8.68
N LYS A 291 0.04 -2.00 -8.18
CA LYS A 291 -1.20 -1.24 -8.34
C LYS A 291 -1.17 -0.57 -9.71
N TYR A 292 -2.02 -1.02 -10.63
CA TYR A 292 -2.08 -0.50 -11.99
C TYR A 292 -3.37 0.25 -12.21
N ASP A 293 -3.31 1.56 -12.12
CA ASP A 293 -4.46 2.46 -12.18
C ASP A 293 -5.03 2.58 -13.60
N HIS A 294 -5.76 3.63 -13.91
CA HIS A 294 -6.29 3.92 -15.25
C HIS A 294 -5.94 5.35 -15.74
N CYS A 295 -5.23 6.09 -14.92
CA CYS A 295 -4.89 7.49 -15.20
C CYS A 295 -4.12 7.63 -16.51
N GLY A 296 -4.37 8.74 -17.20
CA GLY A 296 -3.72 9.05 -18.47
C GLY A 296 -4.16 8.20 -19.66
N TYR A 297 -4.76 7.01 -19.47
CA TYR A 297 -5.12 6.13 -20.59
C TYR A 297 -6.25 6.69 -21.46
N HIS A 298 -7.19 7.41 -20.88
CA HIS A 298 -8.26 8.08 -21.63
C HIS A 298 -7.75 9.09 -22.69
N ALA A 299 -6.51 9.54 -22.59
CA ALA A 299 -5.90 10.41 -23.60
C ALA A 299 -5.50 9.67 -24.88
N VAL A 300 -5.34 8.36 -24.82
CA VAL A 300 -4.86 7.49 -25.90
C VAL A 300 -5.84 6.37 -26.28
N GLN A 301 -6.86 6.11 -25.45
CA GLN A 301 -7.89 5.11 -25.76
C GLN A 301 -8.77 5.55 -26.93
N GLU A 302 -9.14 4.63 -27.82
CA GLU A 302 -9.92 4.94 -29.01
C GLU A 302 -11.39 5.29 -28.69
N ASN A 303 -11.96 4.67 -27.67
CA ASN A 303 -13.36 4.87 -27.25
C ASN A 303 -13.56 4.37 -25.81
N SER A 304 -14.78 4.55 -25.27
CA SER A 304 -15.14 4.13 -23.90
C SER A 304 -15.80 2.74 -23.84
N GLU A 305 -15.66 1.90 -24.86
CA GLU A 305 -16.17 0.53 -24.82
C GLU A 305 -15.41 -0.29 -23.78
N GLU A 306 -16.09 -1.20 -23.11
CA GLU A 306 -15.51 -2.06 -22.05
C GLU A 306 -14.27 -2.81 -22.52
N LYS A 307 -14.27 -3.31 -23.76
CA LYS A 307 -13.11 -3.98 -24.36
C LYS A 307 -11.87 -3.08 -24.41
N THR A 308 -12.03 -1.83 -24.80
CA THR A 308 -10.95 -0.85 -24.86
C THR A 308 -10.40 -0.52 -23.46
N ILE A 309 -11.28 -0.50 -22.46
CA ILE A 309 -10.90 -0.30 -21.06
C ILE A 309 -10.09 -1.49 -20.53
N GLN A 310 -10.43 -2.71 -20.93
CA GLN A 310 -9.75 -3.94 -20.49
C GLN A 310 -8.36 -4.12 -21.11
N GLU A 311 -8.18 -3.65 -22.34
CA GLU A 311 -7.00 -3.92 -23.16
C GLU A 311 -5.67 -3.60 -22.48
N PRO A 312 -5.47 -2.43 -21.85
CA PRO A 312 -4.19 -2.10 -21.20
C PRO A 312 -3.85 -3.03 -20.05
N TYR A 313 -4.85 -3.52 -19.31
CA TYR A 313 -4.64 -4.47 -18.22
C TYR A 313 -4.18 -5.83 -18.76
N ILE A 314 -4.76 -6.27 -19.87
CA ILE A 314 -4.35 -7.50 -20.57
C ILE A 314 -2.91 -7.38 -21.11
N VAL A 315 -2.55 -6.21 -21.63
CA VAL A 315 -1.18 -5.96 -22.12
C VAL A 315 -0.18 -6.03 -20.98
N MET A 316 -0.43 -5.34 -19.88
CA MET A 316 0.44 -5.38 -18.70
C MET A 316 0.51 -6.79 -18.10
N ARG A 317 -0.60 -7.54 -18.00
CA ARG A 317 -0.58 -8.92 -17.50
C ARG A 317 0.36 -9.81 -18.34
N LYS A 318 0.27 -9.69 -19.68
CA LYS A 318 1.17 -10.44 -20.58
C LYS A 318 2.64 -10.06 -20.41
N ALA A 319 2.93 -8.81 -20.08
CA ALA A 319 4.28 -8.34 -19.76
C ALA A 319 4.79 -8.95 -18.44
N LEU A 320 3.96 -8.92 -17.39
CA LEU A 320 4.28 -9.50 -16.09
C LEU A 320 4.43 -11.02 -16.12
N ASP A 321 3.73 -11.72 -17.03
CA ASP A 321 3.86 -13.18 -17.19
C ASP A 321 5.22 -13.62 -17.75
N LYS A 322 5.93 -12.71 -18.43
CA LYS A 322 7.28 -12.96 -18.97
C LYS A 322 8.38 -12.78 -17.93
N VAL A 323 8.06 -12.27 -16.74
CA VAL A 323 9.03 -11.98 -15.69
C VAL A 323 9.18 -13.16 -14.74
N ASP A 324 10.42 -13.54 -14.44
CA ASP A 324 10.76 -14.62 -13.50
C ASP A 324 10.60 -14.18 -12.03
N ARG A 325 9.45 -13.55 -11.71
CA ARG A 325 9.08 -13.11 -10.38
C ARG A 325 7.57 -13.11 -10.21
N ASP A 326 7.12 -13.42 -9.00
CA ASP A 326 5.71 -13.35 -8.62
C ASP A 326 5.34 -11.91 -8.28
N ILE A 327 4.58 -11.25 -9.16
CA ILE A 327 4.07 -9.90 -8.97
C ILE A 327 2.54 -9.98 -8.88
N VAL A 328 2.01 -9.71 -7.71
CA VAL A 328 0.55 -9.62 -7.50
C VAL A 328 0.04 -8.39 -8.25
N TYR A 329 -0.97 -8.59 -9.07
CA TYR A 329 -1.46 -7.59 -10.00
C TYR A 329 -2.84 -7.06 -9.60
N CYS A 330 -2.91 -5.79 -9.24
CA CYS A 330 -4.15 -5.09 -8.91
C CYS A 330 -4.62 -4.24 -10.09
N VAL A 331 -5.82 -4.56 -10.59
CA VAL A 331 -6.54 -3.76 -11.59
C VAL A 331 -7.18 -2.56 -10.92
N GLY A 332 -6.60 -1.38 -11.12
CA GLY A 332 -6.93 -0.14 -10.41
C GLY A 332 -8.11 0.66 -10.98
N TYR A 333 -8.86 0.13 -11.93
CA TYR A 333 -9.91 0.89 -12.65
C TYR A 333 -11.07 1.36 -11.76
N GLY A 334 -11.25 1.06 -10.58
CA GLY A 334 -12.18 1.66 -9.60
C GLY A 334 -13.59 2.04 -10.09
N ALA A 335 -14.19 1.25 -10.99
CA ALA A 335 -15.50 1.53 -11.59
C ALA A 335 -16.48 0.37 -11.41
N PRO A 336 -17.80 0.62 -11.45
CA PRO A 336 -18.78 -0.44 -11.44
C PRO A 336 -18.54 -1.47 -12.56
N ASN A 337 -18.83 -2.73 -12.25
CA ASN A 337 -18.71 -3.88 -13.16
C ASN A 337 -17.27 -4.35 -13.47
N VAL A 338 -16.22 -3.79 -12.87
CA VAL A 338 -14.85 -4.28 -13.02
C VAL A 338 -14.74 -5.77 -12.68
N TRP A 339 -15.48 -6.24 -11.70
CA TRP A 339 -15.57 -7.65 -11.29
C TRP A 339 -16.05 -8.63 -12.37
N ASN A 340 -16.70 -8.14 -13.42
CA ASN A 340 -17.16 -8.98 -14.53
C ASN A 340 -16.01 -9.39 -15.47
N TRP A 341 -14.90 -8.66 -15.49
CA TRP A 341 -13.83 -8.84 -16.45
C TRP A 341 -12.40 -8.82 -15.90
N ALA A 342 -12.17 -8.25 -14.71
CA ALA A 342 -10.82 -8.09 -14.18
C ALA A 342 -10.05 -9.40 -14.05
N LYS A 343 -10.76 -10.51 -13.78
CA LYS A 343 -10.18 -11.86 -13.75
C LYS A 343 -9.67 -12.29 -15.13
N GLU A 344 -10.45 -12.05 -16.18
CA GLU A 344 -10.07 -12.36 -17.57
C GLU A 344 -8.92 -11.48 -18.04
N ALA A 345 -8.83 -10.24 -17.52
CA ALA A 345 -7.69 -9.36 -17.72
C ALA A 345 -6.45 -9.76 -16.89
N GLY A 346 -6.56 -10.80 -16.06
CA GLY A 346 -5.46 -11.37 -15.27
C GLY A 346 -5.19 -10.68 -13.94
N GLY A 347 -6.15 -9.89 -13.43
CA GLY A 347 -6.06 -9.28 -12.11
C GLY A 347 -6.12 -10.30 -10.98
N ASP A 348 -5.21 -10.21 -10.02
CA ASP A 348 -5.27 -10.93 -8.76
C ASP A 348 -6.18 -10.19 -7.75
N LEU A 349 -6.25 -8.85 -7.90
CA LEU A 349 -7.16 -7.95 -7.20
C LEU A 349 -7.76 -6.95 -8.20
N TRP A 350 -8.89 -6.35 -7.84
CA TRP A 350 -9.52 -5.31 -8.65
C TRP A 350 -10.30 -4.34 -7.77
N ARG A 351 -10.09 -3.05 -8.00
CA ARG A 351 -10.79 -1.97 -7.30
C ARG A 351 -12.26 -1.96 -7.69
N THR A 352 -13.11 -1.81 -6.69
CA THR A 352 -14.57 -1.82 -6.86
C THR A 352 -15.17 -0.43 -6.88
N THR A 353 -14.49 0.55 -6.30
CA THR A 353 -15.02 1.89 -6.05
C THR A 353 -13.97 2.96 -6.37
N ARG A 354 -14.37 4.23 -6.23
CA ARG A 354 -13.45 5.37 -6.20
C ARG A 354 -12.64 5.39 -4.91
N ASP A 355 -11.70 6.32 -4.82
CA ASP A 355 -10.82 6.45 -3.66
C ASP A 355 -11.60 6.64 -2.36
N ILE A 356 -11.12 5.97 -1.33
CA ILE A 356 -11.64 6.09 0.02
C ILE A 356 -11.14 7.40 0.66
N THR A 357 -12.02 8.05 1.43
CA THR A 357 -11.66 9.17 2.29
C THR A 357 -11.85 8.79 3.75
N ASP A 358 -11.31 9.58 4.69
CA ASP A 358 -11.43 9.35 6.13
C ASP A 358 -12.80 9.77 6.72
N GLU A 359 -13.82 9.87 5.87
CA GLU A 359 -15.20 10.12 6.27
C GLU A 359 -15.96 8.81 6.54
N TRP A 360 -16.64 8.73 7.66
CA TRP A 360 -17.35 7.53 8.08
C TRP A 360 -18.41 7.04 7.06
N ASN A 361 -19.15 7.96 6.45
CA ASN A 361 -20.13 7.67 5.41
C ASN A 361 -19.47 7.08 4.15
N VAL A 362 -18.28 7.54 3.76
CA VAL A 362 -17.53 7.00 2.62
C VAL A 362 -17.04 5.59 2.94
N VAL A 363 -16.39 5.40 4.11
CA VAL A 363 -15.90 4.10 4.56
C VAL A 363 -17.02 3.06 4.63
N THR A 364 -18.17 3.43 5.21
CA THR A 364 -19.31 2.51 5.32
C THR A 364 -19.98 2.23 3.98
N ALA A 365 -20.13 3.24 3.12
CA ALA A 365 -20.69 3.05 1.79
C ALA A 365 -19.83 2.10 0.93
N ILE A 366 -18.52 2.29 0.95
CA ILE A 366 -17.58 1.41 0.23
C ILE A 366 -17.63 0.00 0.81
N GLY A 367 -17.55 -0.16 2.13
CA GLY A 367 -17.57 -1.46 2.79
C GLY A 367 -18.87 -2.24 2.52
N CYS A 368 -20.03 -1.58 2.60
CA CYS A 368 -21.32 -2.22 2.37
C CYS A 368 -21.59 -2.51 0.87
N PHE A 369 -20.92 -1.82 -0.04
CA PHE A 369 -21.07 -2.06 -1.48
C PHE A 369 -20.50 -3.41 -1.93
N GLN A 370 -19.62 -4.04 -1.16
CA GLN A 370 -18.88 -5.24 -1.57
C GLN A 370 -19.77 -6.48 -1.81
N ASP A 371 -20.98 -6.51 -1.30
CA ASP A 371 -21.92 -7.62 -1.49
C ASP A 371 -22.20 -7.90 -2.98
N VAL A 372 -22.23 -6.85 -3.83
CA VAL A 372 -22.54 -6.99 -5.26
C VAL A 372 -21.46 -7.76 -6.03
N CYS A 373 -20.24 -7.78 -5.53
CA CYS A 373 -19.10 -8.46 -6.17
C CYS A 373 -18.69 -9.76 -5.48
N ALA A 374 -19.39 -10.17 -4.41
CA ALA A 374 -19.04 -11.37 -3.65
C ALA A 374 -18.95 -12.65 -4.51
N GLN A 375 -19.80 -12.79 -5.53
CA GLN A 375 -19.81 -13.96 -6.43
C GLN A 375 -18.63 -13.99 -7.40
N ALA A 376 -17.98 -12.86 -7.66
CA ALA A 376 -16.81 -12.75 -8.52
C ALA A 376 -15.51 -13.04 -7.76
N THR A 377 -15.55 -13.01 -6.43
CA THR A 377 -14.37 -13.22 -5.58
C THR A 377 -14.02 -14.71 -5.47
N ALA A 378 -12.74 -15.02 -5.64
CA ALA A 378 -12.20 -16.39 -5.53
C ALA A 378 -10.71 -16.34 -5.16
N PRO A 379 -10.10 -17.44 -4.69
CA PRO A 379 -8.65 -17.50 -4.50
C PRO A 379 -7.90 -17.06 -5.76
N GLY A 380 -7.00 -16.05 -5.61
CA GLY A 380 -6.28 -15.41 -6.70
C GLY A 380 -7.11 -14.43 -7.52
N ASN A 381 -8.23 -13.94 -6.97
CA ASN A 381 -9.10 -12.95 -7.63
C ASN A 381 -9.98 -12.28 -6.58
N TYR A 382 -9.55 -11.15 -6.03
CA TYR A 382 -10.21 -10.50 -4.90
C TYR A 382 -10.70 -9.08 -5.23
N ASN A 383 -11.82 -8.73 -4.62
CA ASN A 383 -12.26 -7.34 -4.57
C ASN A 383 -11.35 -6.53 -3.65
N ASP A 384 -11.04 -5.33 -4.09
CA ASP A 384 -10.25 -4.31 -3.37
C ASP A 384 -11.13 -3.07 -3.29
N PRO A 385 -11.70 -2.79 -2.10
CA PRO A 385 -12.63 -1.69 -1.93
C PRO A 385 -11.99 -0.33 -2.07
#